data_c7768528de388e4df87f8d79b2ea143b
#
_entry.id   c7768528de388e4df87f8d79b2ea143b
#
_cell.length_a   1.000
_cell.length_b   1.000
_cell.length_c   1.000
_cell.angle_alpha   90.00
_cell.angle_beta   90.00
_cell.angle_gamma   90.00
#
_symmetry.space_group_name_H-M   'P 1'
#
loop_
_entity.id
_entity.type
_entity.pdbx_description
1 polymer ?
#
loop_
_entity_poly.entity_id
_entity_poly.type
_entity_poly.pdbx_seq_one_letter_code
_entity_poly.pdbx_strand_id
1 'polypeptide(L)'
;MIAIDTNVLLRYLLTDDKVQAARAAKLINGSKTVLVTDIALVETIWTLKGKKYGMSKAEIIQVILSLFAEPNIVFEDSQTVWQALYDYRQAKPVTVAGKRKEADFPDALLVNKAKYGAAINGEVIEAVYSFDRAAGMLPGVTEP
;
A
#
# COMPACT_ATOMS: atom_id res chain seq x y z
N MET A 1 10.14 18.70 -6.84
CA MET A 1 9.58 17.50 -6.16
C MET A 1 10.26 17.33 -4.81
N ILE A 2 9.52 16.92 -3.82
CA ILE A 2 10.03 16.51 -2.51
C ILE A 2 9.56 15.07 -2.22
N ALA A 3 10.19 14.43 -1.25
CA ALA A 3 9.73 13.14 -0.75
C ALA A 3 9.43 13.23 0.74
N ILE A 4 8.56 12.38 1.21
CA ILE A 4 8.22 12.27 2.64
C ILE A 4 8.44 10.84 3.11
N ASP A 5 8.81 10.72 4.38
CA ASP A 5 8.94 9.42 5.01
C ASP A 5 7.60 8.95 5.64
N THR A 6 7.64 7.75 6.17
CA THR A 6 6.50 7.12 6.83
C THR A 6 5.94 7.99 7.97
N ASN A 7 6.80 8.61 8.77
CA ASN A 7 6.35 9.42 9.91
C ASN A 7 5.58 10.66 9.47
N VAL A 8 6.05 11.35 8.44
CA VAL A 8 5.33 12.51 7.90
C VAL A 8 3.98 12.09 7.35
N LEU A 9 3.93 10.99 6.60
CA LEU A 9 2.68 10.48 6.05
C LEU A 9 1.69 10.07 7.14
N LEU A 10 2.16 9.37 8.18
CA LEU A 10 1.32 8.99 9.32
C LEU A 10 0.76 10.21 10.05
N ARG A 11 1.57 11.25 10.29
CA ARG A 11 1.10 12.47 10.94
C ARG A 11 0.04 13.18 10.12
N TYR A 12 0.18 13.20 8.83
CA TYR A 12 -0.83 13.75 7.93
C TYR A 12 -2.15 12.97 7.99
N LEU A 13 -2.09 11.64 7.99
CA LEU A 13 -3.27 10.78 7.97
C LEU A 13 -4.00 10.70 9.32
N LEU A 14 -3.26 10.68 10.43
CA LEU A 14 -3.82 10.37 11.75
C LEU A 14 -4.26 11.59 12.55
N THR A 15 -3.62 12.71 12.36
CA THR A 15 -3.87 13.95 13.11
C THR A 15 -3.83 13.81 14.65
N ASP A 16 -3.14 12.79 15.15
CA ASP A 16 -3.00 12.50 16.58
C ASP A 16 -1.99 13.45 17.29
N ASP A 17 -1.06 14.01 16.56
CA ASP A 17 -0.18 15.10 17.00
C ASP A 17 -0.52 16.34 16.17
N LYS A 18 -1.23 17.27 16.78
CA LYS A 18 -1.77 18.45 16.07
C LYS A 18 -0.68 19.33 15.44
N VAL A 19 0.47 19.48 16.12
CA VAL A 19 1.59 20.31 15.62
C VAL A 19 2.25 19.64 14.42
N GLN A 20 2.58 18.37 14.52
CA GLN A 20 3.21 17.61 13.43
C GLN A 20 2.22 17.41 12.26
N ALA A 21 0.94 17.17 12.56
CA ALA A 21 -0.09 17.04 11.52
C ALA A 21 -0.23 18.33 10.71
N ALA A 22 -0.23 19.49 11.37
CA ALA A 22 -0.30 20.79 10.69
C ALA A 22 0.94 21.04 9.81
N ARG A 23 2.12 20.66 10.28
CA ARG A 23 3.37 20.78 9.49
C ARG A 23 3.37 19.85 8.29
N ALA A 24 2.92 18.60 8.48
CA ALA A 24 2.79 17.62 7.39
C ALA A 24 1.77 18.11 6.35
N ALA A 25 0.61 18.59 6.78
CA ALA A 25 -0.43 19.13 5.89
C ALA A 25 0.08 20.33 5.09
N LYS A 26 0.82 21.25 5.72
CA LYS A 26 1.42 22.40 5.04
C LYS A 26 2.41 21.96 3.95
N LEU A 27 3.16 20.89 4.20
CA LEU A 27 4.10 20.35 3.25
C LEU A 27 3.38 19.70 2.05
N ILE A 28 2.39 18.86 2.34
CA ILE A 28 1.63 18.11 1.31
C ILE A 28 0.74 19.02 0.47
N ASN A 29 0.11 20.02 1.10
CA ASN A 29 -0.75 20.99 0.42
C ASN A 29 0.02 22.18 -0.17
N GLY A 30 1.33 22.13 -0.16
CA GLY A 30 2.19 23.18 -0.71
C GLY A 30 2.24 23.18 -2.22
N SER A 31 3.21 23.90 -2.76
CA SER A 31 3.36 24.08 -4.22
C SER A 31 4.19 22.99 -4.92
N LYS A 32 4.79 22.08 -4.15
CA LYS A 32 5.68 21.04 -4.69
C LYS A 32 4.98 19.69 -4.75
N THR A 33 5.26 18.95 -5.80
CA THR A 33 4.88 17.54 -5.88
C THR A 33 5.57 16.73 -4.79
N VAL A 34 4.83 15.87 -4.12
CA VAL A 34 5.25 15.07 -2.97
C VAL A 34 5.29 13.59 -3.37
N LEU A 35 6.48 13.02 -3.41
CA LEU A 35 6.67 11.61 -3.69
C LEU A 35 6.46 10.79 -2.42
N VAL A 36 5.56 9.80 -2.51
CA VAL A 36 5.41 8.72 -1.53
C VAL A 36 6.03 7.48 -2.15
N THR A 37 7.14 7.01 -1.59
CA THR A 37 7.81 5.80 -2.07
C THR A 37 7.01 4.56 -1.69
N ASP A 38 7.24 3.46 -2.42
CA ASP A 38 6.59 2.17 -2.11
C ASP A 38 6.91 1.71 -0.67
N ILE A 39 8.15 1.94 -0.23
CA ILE A 39 8.57 1.59 1.14
C ILE A 39 7.75 2.39 2.17
N ALA A 40 7.64 3.70 1.99
CA ALA A 40 6.87 4.55 2.90
C ALA A 40 5.39 4.14 2.92
N LEU A 41 4.82 3.82 1.75
CA LEU A 41 3.45 3.36 1.64
C LEU A 41 3.23 2.04 2.40
N VAL A 42 4.08 1.04 2.19
CA VAL A 42 4.01 -0.26 2.86
C VAL A 42 4.13 -0.12 4.37
N GLU A 43 5.13 0.60 4.84
CA GLU A 43 5.33 0.83 6.29
C GLU A 43 4.13 1.57 6.91
N THR A 44 3.55 2.53 6.20
CA THR A 44 2.36 3.27 6.63
C THR A 44 1.17 2.30 6.80
N ILE A 45 0.91 1.47 5.80
CA ILE A 45 -0.19 0.48 5.85
C ILE A 45 0.01 -0.52 6.98
N TRP A 46 1.22 -1.07 7.15
CA TRP A 46 1.50 -1.96 8.27
C TRP A 46 1.26 -1.31 9.63
N THR A 47 1.68 -0.07 9.78
CA THR A 47 1.46 0.69 11.04
C THR A 47 -0.03 0.89 11.30
N LEU A 48 -0.79 1.31 10.30
CA LEU A 48 -2.23 1.56 10.44
C LEU A 48 -3.02 0.27 10.74
N LYS A 49 -2.61 -0.86 10.19
CA LYS A 49 -3.22 -2.18 10.49
C LYS A 49 -2.77 -2.76 11.82
N GLY A 50 -1.65 -2.31 12.35
CA GLY A 50 -1.08 -2.81 13.60
C GLY A 50 -1.98 -2.56 14.81
N LYS A 51 -1.57 -3.12 15.95
CA LYS A 51 -2.38 -3.12 17.20
C LYS A 51 -2.79 -1.74 17.68
N LYS A 52 -1.93 -0.73 17.48
CA LYS A 52 -2.19 0.63 17.97
C LYS A 52 -3.39 1.29 17.29
N TYR A 53 -3.52 1.12 15.98
CA TYR A 53 -4.57 1.77 15.20
C TYR A 53 -5.66 0.80 14.74
N GLY A 54 -5.30 -0.46 14.50
CA GLY A 54 -6.23 -1.55 14.22
C GLY A 54 -7.18 -1.29 13.04
N MET A 55 -6.72 -0.61 12.00
CA MET A 55 -7.57 -0.29 10.86
C MET A 55 -8.02 -1.55 10.13
N SER A 56 -9.31 -1.58 9.78
CA SER A 56 -9.92 -2.63 8.96
C SER A 56 -9.47 -2.51 7.50
N LYS A 57 -9.72 -3.58 6.72
CA LYS A 57 -9.51 -3.56 5.27
C LYS A 57 -10.24 -2.39 4.60
N ALA A 58 -11.50 -2.14 4.95
CA ALA A 58 -12.28 -1.03 4.40
C ALA A 58 -11.64 0.32 4.70
N GLU A 59 -11.13 0.52 5.92
CA GLU A 59 -10.44 1.75 6.31
C GLU A 59 -9.11 1.94 5.56
N ILE A 60 -8.33 0.87 5.38
CA ILE A 60 -7.09 0.92 4.59
C ILE A 60 -7.38 1.28 3.13
N ILE A 61 -8.43 0.72 2.53
CA ILE A 61 -8.85 1.07 1.17
C ILE A 61 -9.14 2.57 1.08
N GLN A 62 -9.86 3.12 2.05
CA GLN A 62 -10.18 4.56 2.08
C GLN A 62 -8.93 5.42 2.22
N VAL A 63 -7.96 4.99 3.04
CA VAL A 63 -6.67 5.69 3.17
C VAL A 63 -5.96 5.76 1.82
N ILE A 64 -5.83 4.66 1.12
CA ILE A 64 -5.15 4.63 -0.18
C ILE A 64 -5.88 5.47 -1.22
N LEU A 65 -7.21 5.37 -1.27
CA LEU A 65 -8.03 6.22 -2.15
C LEU A 65 -7.85 7.70 -1.85
N SER A 66 -7.77 8.08 -0.57
CA SER A 66 -7.54 9.48 -0.17
C SER A 66 -6.19 9.99 -0.64
N LEU A 67 -5.14 9.16 -0.64
CA LEU A 67 -3.83 9.53 -1.17
C LEU A 67 -3.87 9.75 -2.68
N PHE A 68 -4.61 8.94 -3.43
CA PHE A 68 -4.83 9.17 -4.86
C PHE A 68 -5.61 10.46 -5.15
N ALA A 69 -6.49 10.86 -4.24
CA ALA A 69 -7.27 12.09 -4.38
C ALA A 69 -6.46 13.37 -4.10
N GLU A 70 -5.30 13.26 -3.45
CA GLU A 70 -4.45 14.42 -3.16
C GLU A 70 -3.69 14.88 -4.41
N PRO A 71 -3.93 16.11 -4.91
CA PRO A 71 -3.35 16.57 -6.17
C PRO A 71 -1.84 16.57 -6.22
N ASN A 72 -1.19 16.79 -5.07
CA ASN A 72 0.26 16.91 -4.99
C ASN A 72 0.98 15.59 -4.72
N ILE A 73 0.26 14.54 -4.30
CA ILE A 73 0.87 13.24 -4.01
C ILE A 73 1.06 12.45 -5.31
N VAL A 74 2.25 11.91 -5.47
CA VAL A 74 2.58 10.96 -6.52
C VAL A 74 3.26 9.73 -5.91
N PHE A 75 3.08 8.58 -6.54
CA PHE A 75 3.74 7.33 -6.19
C PHE A 75 4.90 7.05 -7.15
N GLU A 76 5.76 6.08 -6.82
CA GLU A 76 6.85 5.66 -7.73
C GLU A 76 6.29 5.18 -9.06
N ASP A 77 5.19 4.40 -9.01
CA ASP A 77 4.40 4.02 -10.19
C ASP A 77 2.92 3.94 -9.79
N SER A 78 2.16 4.94 -10.21
CA SER A 78 0.74 5.05 -9.82
C SER A 78 -0.12 3.91 -10.36
N GLN A 79 0.18 3.39 -11.55
CA GLN A 79 -0.58 2.26 -12.11
C GLN A 79 -0.37 0.99 -11.30
N THR A 80 0.87 0.72 -10.87
CA THR A 80 1.19 -0.43 -10.02
C THR A 80 0.46 -0.35 -8.69
N VAL A 81 0.46 0.82 -8.06
CA VAL A 81 -0.26 1.03 -6.78
C VAL A 81 -1.77 0.88 -6.98
N TRP A 82 -2.31 1.41 -8.06
CA TRP A 82 -3.73 1.30 -8.38
C TRP A 82 -4.16 -0.15 -8.65
N GLN A 83 -3.38 -0.90 -9.42
CA GLN A 83 -3.65 -2.31 -9.66
C GLN A 83 -3.55 -3.14 -8.37
N ALA A 84 -2.57 -2.84 -7.52
CA ALA A 84 -2.44 -3.48 -6.21
C ALA A 84 -3.67 -3.21 -5.33
N LEU A 85 -4.19 -1.99 -5.35
CA LEU A 85 -5.41 -1.66 -4.63
C LEU A 85 -6.61 -2.46 -5.16
N TYR A 86 -6.73 -2.59 -6.47
CA TYR A 86 -7.79 -3.40 -7.09
C TYR A 86 -7.68 -4.87 -6.66
N ASP A 87 -6.50 -5.46 -6.79
CA ASP A 87 -6.27 -6.87 -6.41
C ASP A 87 -6.54 -7.10 -4.92
N TYR A 88 -6.11 -6.16 -4.08
CA TYR A 88 -6.37 -6.20 -2.64
C TYR A 88 -7.88 -6.19 -2.34
N ARG A 89 -8.64 -5.33 -3.00
CA ARG A 89 -10.11 -5.25 -2.83
C ARG A 89 -10.81 -6.53 -3.25
N GLN A 90 -10.33 -7.18 -4.33
CA GLN A 90 -10.95 -8.38 -4.90
C GLN A 90 -10.52 -9.67 -4.20
N ALA A 91 -9.40 -9.67 -3.47
CA ALA A 91 -8.88 -10.86 -2.81
C ALA A 91 -9.89 -11.40 -1.78
N LYS A 92 -10.24 -12.68 -1.95
CA LYS A 92 -11.15 -13.36 -1.04
C LYS A 92 -10.41 -13.88 0.19
N PRO A 93 -11.08 -13.93 1.35
CA PRO A 93 -10.47 -14.53 2.54
C PRO A 93 -10.27 -16.04 2.34
N VAL A 94 -9.33 -16.59 3.10
CA VAL A 94 -9.06 -18.02 3.19
C VAL A 94 -9.00 -18.43 4.67
N THR A 95 -9.46 -19.64 4.97
CA THR A 95 -9.35 -20.19 6.33
C THR A 95 -8.07 -21.02 6.44
N VAL A 96 -7.21 -20.67 7.39
CA VAL A 96 -5.96 -21.36 7.68
C VAL A 96 -5.94 -21.74 9.15
N ALA A 97 -5.85 -23.04 9.46
CA ALA A 97 -5.87 -23.55 10.84
C ALA A 97 -7.07 -23.01 11.66
N GLY A 98 -8.26 -22.97 11.06
CA GLY A 98 -9.49 -22.49 11.68
C GLY A 98 -9.61 -20.96 11.81
N LYS A 99 -8.63 -20.20 11.31
CA LYS A 99 -8.65 -18.73 11.34
C LYS A 99 -8.86 -18.17 9.94
N ARG A 100 -9.73 -17.17 9.86
CA ARG A 100 -9.92 -16.38 8.64
C ARG A 100 -8.71 -15.46 8.44
N LYS A 101 -8.11 -15.53 7.25
CA LYS A 101 -6.99 -14.68 6.85
C LYS A 101 -7.28 -14.05 5.49
N GLU A 102 -6.75 -12.86 5.28
CA GLU A 102 -6.82 -12.14 4.02
C GLU A 102 -5.42 -11.68 3.61
N ALA A 103 -5.15 -11.65 2.31
CA ALA A 103 -3.97 -10.98 1.78
C ALA A 103 -4.04 -9.49 2.15
N ASP A 104 -2.92 -8.89 2.49
CA ASP A 104 -2.90 -7.47 2.77
C ASP A 104 -2.46 -6.66 1.53
N PHE A 105 -2.55 -5.33 1.63
CA PHE A 105 -2.16 -4.46 0.54
C PHE A 105 -0.66 -4.58 0.18
N PRO A 106 0.28 -4.65 1.14
CA PRO A 106 1.69 -4.90 0.83
C PRO A 106 1.94 -6.15 -0.01
N ASP A 107 1.20 -7.25 0.23
CA ASP A 107 1.28 -8.45 -0.60
C ASP A 107 0.86 -8.15 -2.04
N ALA A 108 -0.26 -7.47 -2.22
CA ALA A 108 -0.75 -7.08 -3.54
C ALA A 108 0.24 -6.14 -4.25
N LEU A 109 0.85 -5.21 -3.52
CA LEU A 109 1.86 -4.32 -4.08
C LEU A 109 3.11 -5.09 -4.51
N LEU A 110 3.58 -6.03 -3.69
CA LEU A 110 4.72 -6.90 -4.04
C LEU A 110 4.47 -7.62 -5.37
N VAL A 111 3.32 -8.24 -5.53
CA VAL A 111 2.97 -8.97 -6.74
C VAL A 111 2.98 -8.05 -7.97
N ASN A 112 2.37 -6.88 -7.85
CA ASN A 112 2.30 -5.93 -8.96
C ASN A 112 3.66 -5.28 -9.26
N LYS A 113 4.49 -5.04 -8.24
CA LYS A 113 5.88 -4.58 -8.45
C LYS A 113 6.73 -5.64 -9.13
N ALA A 114 6.52 -6.92 -8.83
CA ALA A 114 7.21 -8.02 -9.53
C ALA A 114 6.85 -8.03 -11.02
N LYS A 115 5.58 -7.89 -11.36
CA LYS A 115 5.11 -7.78 -12.75
C LYS A 115 5.71 -6.57 -13.46
N TYR A 116 5.71 -5.43 -12.80
CA TYR A 116 6.32 -4.19 -13.32
C TYR A 116 7.83 -4.36 -13.54
N GLY A 117 8.54 -4.93 -12.56
CA GLY A 117 9.98 -5.18 -12.64
C GLY A 117 10.34 -6.12 -13.80
N ALA A 118 9.55 -7.17 -14.03
CA ALA A 118 9.74 -8.03 -15.19
C ALA A 118 9.53 -7.26 -16.50
N ALA A 119 8.44 -6.51 -16.59
CA ALA A 119 8.08 -5.77 -17.80
C ALA A 119 9.14 -4.75 -18.22
N ILE A 120 9.74 -4.01 -17.27
CA ILE A 120 10.81 -3.05 -17.59
C ILE A 120 12.10 -3.73 -18.05
N ASN A 121 12.26 -5.03 -17.78
CA ASN A 121 13.37 -5.85 -18.27
C ASN A 121 13.01 -6.62 -19.57
N GLY A 122 11.84 -6.35 -20.15
CA GLY A 122 11.39 -7.03 -21.35
C GLY A 122 10.91 -8.48 -21.11
N GLU A 123 10.61 -8.80 -19.85
CA GLU A 123 10.20 -10.15 -19.41
C GLU A 123 8.74 -10.17 -18.96
N VAL A 124 8.20 -11.37 -18.82
CA VAL A 124 6.88 -11.61 -18.22
C VAL A 124 7.09 -12.47 -16.98
N ILE A 125 6.50 -12.06 -15.86
CA ILE A 125 6.54 -12.85 -14.65
C ILE A 125 5.67 -14.10 -14.82
N GLU A 126 6.23 -15.27 -14.62
CA GLU A 126 5.48 -16.53 -14.70
C GLU A 126 4.65 -16.76 -13.44
N ALA A 127 5.23 -16.49 -12.28
CA ALA A 127 4.58 -16.64 -10.98
C ALA A 127 5.31 -15.82 -9.93
N VAL A 128 4.59 -15.44 -8.88
CA VAL A 128 5.16 -14.99 -7.61
C VAL A 128 4.98 -16.11 -6.60
N TYR A 129 6.05 -16.57 -6.02
CA TYR A 129 5.99 -17.68 -5.08
C TYR A 129 5.84 -17.19 -3.65
N SER A 130 4.93 -17.82 -2.91
CA SER A 130 4.71 -17.53 -1.49
C SER A 130 4.23 -18.76 -0.74
N PHE A 131 4.70 -18.93 0.49
CA PHE A 131 4.13 -19.91 1.42
C PHE A 131 2.91 -19.37 2.17
N ASP A 132 2.63 -18.07 2.07
CA ASP A 132 1.46 -17.45 2.70
C ASP A 132 0.20 -17.80 1.89
N ARG A 133 -0.69 -18.57 2.49
CA ARG A 133 -1.93 -19.01 1.84
C ARG A 133 -2.89 -17.88 1.56
N ALA A 134 -2.90 -16.83 2.39
CA ALA A 134 -3.70 -15.64 2.15
C ALA A 134 -3.18 -14.87 0.92
N ALA A 135 -1.86 -14.69 0.81
CA ALA A 135 -1.25 -14.12 -0.39
C ALA A 135 -1.54 -14.95 -1.65
N GLY A 136 -1.69 -16.27 -1.50
CA GLY A 136 -2.07 -17.17 -2.57
C GLY A 136 -3.44 -16.88 -3.21
N MET A 137 -4.26 -16.04 -2.58
CA MET A 137 -5.54 -15.59 -3.13
C MET A 137 -5.39 -14.41 -4.10
N LEU A 138 -4.19 -13.87 -4.23
CA LEU A 138 -3.88 -12.81 -5.20
C LEU A 138 -3.56 -13.40 -6.58
N PRO A 139 -3.92 -12.70 -7.69
CA PRO A 139 -3.62 -13.17 -9.03
C PRO A 139 -2.12 -13.34 -9.28
N GLY A 140 -1.71 -14.51 -9.74
CA GLY A 140 -0.33 -14.81 -10.10
C GLY A 140 0.54 -15.32 -8.95
N VAL A 141 -0.02 -15.50 -7.76
CA VAL A 141 0.69 -16.10 -6.62
C VAL A 141 0.45 -17.60 -6.58
N THR A 142 1.49 -18.36 -6.34
CA THR A 142 1.45 -19.82 -6.20
C THR A 142 2.40 -20.29 -5.10
N GLU A 143 2.17 -21.49 -4.60
CA GLU A 143 3.05 -22.14 -3.63
C GLU A 143 4.25 -22.77 -4.35
N PRO A 144 5.48 -22.66 -3.78
CA PRO A 144 6.67 -23.30 -4.37
C PRO A 144 6.57 -24.81 -4.43
#